data_96041e1ed37f1c9ba03be8c181c18ea6
#
_entry.id   96041e1ed37f1c9ba03be8c181c18ea6
#
_cell.length_a   1.000
_cell.length_b   1.000
_cell.length_c   1.000
_cell.angle_alpha   90.00
_cell.angle_beta   90.00
_cell.angle_gamma   90.00
#
_symmetry.space_group_name_H-M   'P 1'
#
loop_
_entity.id
_entity.type
_entity.pdbx_description
1 polymer ?
#
loop_
_entity_poly.entity_id
_entity_poly.type
_entity_poly.pdbx_seq_one_letter_code
_entity_poly.pdbx_strand_id
1 'polypeptide(L)'
;MRGDVGFPVRLRFTKHGKVRFVGHRDLARSFERSFRIAALPLSFSLGFSPRPKVSLGLALGVGHESDGEYLDLELAEPVDVDALPATLTGTLPIGVEVSGAVALVPRAPALQEAITSVEYDLRPAALSSPELHAAIEQAMSAEHIPIETTRKGRAVVEDLRPGLRRLELRDDVVEAEVATQPRGIRPAELIRALRGLAATATGSGEDRVLRTHQWIERDGARHEPLEADRAPRASDDARAPSKGLIDARRDDDRGGGDRADARDHRADTQGDGADAPDHGALQRRIA
;
A
#
# COMPACT_ATOMS: atom_id res chain seq x y z
N MET A 1 -26.16 6.58 13.03
CA MET A 1 -24.86 5.90 13.19
C MET A 1 -23.84 6.68 12.40
N ARG A 2 -22.94 7.43 13.05
CA ARG A 2 -21.75 7.97 12.38
C ARG A 2 -20.89 6.75 12.05
N GLY A 3 -20.65 6.48 10.77
CA GLY A 3 -19.67 5.48 10.39
C GLY A 3 -18.35 5.85 11.04
N ASP A 4 -17.77 4.91 11.79
CA ASP A 4 -16.46 5.07 12.39
C ASP A 4 -15.50 5.47 11.29
N VAL A 5 -15.06 6.72 11.31
CA VAL A 5 -14.01 7.21 10.43
C VAL A 5 -12.72 6.70 11.06
N GLY A 6 -12.24 5.57 10.56
CA GLY A 6 -10.94 5.06 10.98
C GLY A 6 -9.81 5.99 10.54
N PHE A 7 -8.65 5.82 11.14
CA PHE A 7 -7.43 6.55 10.82
C PHE A 7 -6.52 5.66 9.97
N PRO A 8 -6.57 5.78 8.63
CA PRO A 8 -5.77 4.94 7.74
C PRO A 8 -4.30 5.37 7.78
N VAL A 9 -3.41 4.38 7.86
CA VAL A 9 -1.96 4.56 7.90
C VAL A 9 -1.33 3.60 6.90
N ARG A 10 -0.31 4.07 6.18
CA ARG A 10 0.55 3.24 5.32
C ARG A 10 1.93 3.14 5.91
N LEU A 11 2.43 1.91 5.98
CA LEU A 11 3.79 1.60 6.38
C LEU A 11 4.61 1.20 5.16
N ARG A 12 5.88 1.61 5.12
CA ARG A 12 6.91 1.05 4.26
C ARG A 12 7.84 0.19 5.10
N PHE A 13 8.20 -0.99 4.62
CA PHE A 13 9.10 -1.89 5.32
C PHE A 13 10.02 -2.64 4.37
N THR A 14 11.11 -3.16 4.90
CA THR A 14 12.09 -3.99 4.18
C THR A 14 11.89 -5.47 4.49
N LYS A 15 12.42 -6.35 3.62
CA LYS A 15 12.41 -7.80 3.80
C LYS A 15 13.73 -8.39 3.33
N HIS A 16 14.66 -8.69 4.24
CA HIS A 16 16.00 -9.13 3.91
C HIS A 16 16.46 -10.38 4.68
N GLY A 17 17.47 -11.06 4.14
CA GLY A 17 18.09 -12.20 4.76
C GLY A 17 17.18 -13.43 4.85
N LYS A 18 17.13 -14.11 5.98
CA LYS A 18 16.39 -15.37 6.13
C LYS A 18 14.87 -15.20 5.96
N VAL A 19 14.32 -14.01 6.28
CA VAL A 19 12.89 -13.75 6.12
C VAL A 19 12.44 -13.70 4.67
N ARG A 20 13.36 -13.65 3.68
CA ARG A 20 13.01 -13.79 2.26
C ARG A 20 12.24 -15.08 1.96
N PHE A 21 12.44 -16.13 2.77
CA PHE A 21 11.73 -17.40 2.64
C PHE A 21 10.38 -17.46 3.35
N VAL A 22 10.02 -16.41 4.09
CA VAL A 22 8.72 -16.28 4.76
C VAL A 22 7.68 -15.87 3.71
N GLY A 23 6.59 -16.64 3.63
CA GLY A 23 5.49 -16.38 2.71
C GLY A 23 4.64 -15.18 3.13
N HIS A 24 3.87 -14.65 2.19
CA HIS A 24 3.02 -13.45 2.38
C HIS A 24 2.06 -13.58 3.59
N ARG A 25 1.46 -14.75 3.79
CA ARG A 25 0.53 -15.00 4.92
C ARG A 25 1.23 -15.00 6.28
N ASP A 26 2.44 -15.53 6.34
CA ASP A 26 3.20 -15.62 7.60
C ASP A 26 3.79 -14.27 7.96
N LEU A 27 4.16 -13.48 6.95
CA LEU A 27 4.54 -12.09 7.11
C LEU A 27 3.36 -11.26 7.68
N ALA A 28 2.15 -11.44 7.14
CA ALA A 28 0.94 -10.80 7.67
C ALA A 28 0.71 -11.13 9.15
N ARG A 29 0.85 -12.42 9.52
CA ARG A 29 0.74 -12.86 10.92
C ARG A 29 1.81 -12.26 11.82
N SER A 30 3.03 -12.06 11.30
CA SER A 30 4.11 -11.40 12.03
C SER A 30 3.76 -9.94 12.33
N PHE A 31 3.19 -9.21 11.37
CA PHE A 31 2.69 -7.85 11.58
C PHE A 31 1.51 -7.82 12.56
N GLU A 32 0.52 -8.69 12.43
CA GLU A 32 -0.60 -8.78 13.38
C GLU A 32 -0.14 -9.03 14.81
N ARG A 33 0.91 -9.86 14.99
CA ARG A 33 1.54 -10.06 16.30
C ARG A 33 2.26 -8.81 16.79
N SER A 34 3.02 -8.15 15.92
CA SER A 34 3.74 -6.91 16.21
C SER A 34 2.76 -5.81 16.67
N PHE A 35 1.65 -5.62 15.96
CA PHE A 35 0.61 -4.65 16.33
C PHE A 35 0.01 -4.91 17.70
N ARG A 36 -0.20 -6.17 18.07
CA ARG A 36 -0.68 -6.55 19.42
C ARG A 36 0.35 -6.25 20.51
N ILE A 37 1.64 -6.53 20.24
CA ILE A 37 2.73 -6.22 21.18
C ILE A 37 2.85 -4.71 21.39
N ALA A 38 2.73 -3.94 20.31
CA ALA A 38 2.75 -2.48 20.33
C ALA A 38 1.44 -1.85 20.85
N ALA A 39 0.44 -2.67 21.21
CA ALA A 39 -0.88 -2.24 21.67
C ALA A 39 -1.56 -1.21 20.74
N LEU A 40 -1.37 -1.37 19.41
CA LEU A 40 -2.00 -0.46 18.44
C LEU A 40 -3.54 -0.62 18.44
N PRO A 41 -4.29 0.49 18.47
CA PRO A 41 -5.75 0.49 18.44
C PRO A 41 -6.26 0.20 17.03
N LEU A 42 -6.18 -1.06 16.56
CA LEU A 42 -6.62 -1.44 15.22
C LEU A 42 -8.15 -1.36 15.07
N SER A 43 -8.60 -0.90 13.91
CA SER A 43 -9.99 -1.06 13.48
C SER A 43 -10.23 -2.48 12.99
N PHE A 44 -11.45 -2.98 13.21
CA PHE A 44 -11.87 -4.31 12.79
C PHE A 44 -13.03 -4.25 11.80
N SER A 45 -13.11 -5.27 10.94
CA SER A 45 -14.24 -5.44 10.04
C SER A 45 -15.53 -5.75 10.80
N LEU A 46 -16.67 -5.33 10.25
CA LEU A 46 -17.98 -5.72 10.76
C LEU A 46 -18.27 -7.18 10.41
N GLY A 47 -18.97 -7.90 11.28
CA GLY A 47 -19.45 -9.26 11.03
C GLY A 47 -19.19 -10.23 12.19
N PHE A 48 -19.53 -11.52 11.97
CA PHE A 48 -19.41 -12.58 13.00
C PHE A 48 -17.96 -12.95 13.35
N SER A 49 -17.00 -12.66 12.48
CA SER A 49 -15.57 -12.92 12.72
C SER A 49 -14.79 -11.65 12.39
N PRO A 50 -14.75 -10.68 13.29
CA PRO A 50 -14.04 -9.43 13.07
C PRO A 50 -12.56 -9.68 12.79
N ARG A 51 -12.04 -9.08 11.72
CA ARG A 51 -10.62 -9.13 11.37
C ARG A 51 -10.03 -7.74 11.40
N PRO A 52 -8.77 -7.59 11.83
CA PRO A 52 -8.08 -6.32 11.72
C PRO A 52 -8.13 -5.81 10.27
N LYS A 53 -8.40 -4.54 10.09
CA LYS A 53 -8.34 -3.90 8.78
C LYS A 53 -6.88 -3.63 8.42
N VAL A 54 -6.22 -4.67 7.91
CA VAL A 54 -4.81 -4.65 7.50
C VAL A 54 -4.72 -5.26 6.10
N SER A 55 -4.03 -4.58 5.20
CA SER A 55 -3.82 -5.01 3.81
C SER A 55 -2.36 -4.87 3.43
N LEU A 56 -1.72 -5.98 3.10
CA LEU A 56 -0.39 -5.97 2.48
C LEU A 56 -0.51 -5.56 1.01
N GLY A 57 0.49 -4.83 0.51
CA GLY A 57 0.61 -4.44 -0.88
C GLY A 57 0.81 -5.63 -1.84
N LEU A 58 1.55 -5.40 -2.91
CA LEU A 58 1.81 -6.42 -3.93
C LEU A 58 2.60 -7.59 -3.34
N ALA A 59 2.11 -8.82 -3.55
CA ALA A 59 2.78 -10.01 -3.07
C ALA A 59 4.21 -10.12 -3.63
N LEU A 60 5.18 -10.40 -2.76
CA LEU A 60 6.56 -10.72 -3.11
C LEU A 60 6.76 -12.23 -3.10
N GLY A 61 7.45 -12.76 -4.09
CA GLY A 61 7.77 -14.19 -4.19
C GLY A 61 8.59 -14.68 -2.99
N VAL A 62 8.42 -15.95 -2.62
CA VAL A 62 9.29 -16.61 -1.63
C VAL A 62 10.70 -16.71 -2.20
N GLY A 63 11.71 -16.43 -1.38
CA GLY A 63 13.11 -16.33 -1.79
C GLY A 63 13.54 -14.94 -2.25
N HIS A 64 12.60 -14.00 -2.42
CA HIS A 64 12.90 -12.63 -2.85
C HIS A 64 13.06 -11.68 -1.66
N GLU A 65 13.97 -10.74 -1.82
CA GLU A 65 14.23 -9.63 -0.89
C GLU A 65 13.55 -8.34 -1.38
N SER A 66 13.37 -7.37 -0.49
CA SER A 66 12.78 -6.07 -0.83
C SER A 66 13.25 -4.94 0.08
N ASP A 67 13.52 -3.78 -0.54
CA ASP A 67 13.79 -2.50 0.11
C ASP A 67 12.51 -1.67 0.31
N GLY A 68 11.42 -2.04 -0.36
CA GLY A 68 10.19 -1.25 -0.38
C GLY A 68 8.93 -2.10 -0.51
N GLU A 69 8.52 -2.74 0.59
CA GLU A 69 7.19 -3.34 0.76
C GLU A 69 6.27 -2.36 1.47
N TYR A 70 4.98 -2.48 1.21
CA TYR A 70 3.97 -1.60 1.80
C TYR A 70 2.84 -2.39 2.45
N LEU A 71 2.29 -1.80 3.50
CA LEU A 71 1.14 -2.32 4.24
C LEU A 71 0.25 -1.15 4.65
N ASP A 72 -1.05 -1.28 4.39
CA ASP A 72 -2.07 -0.35 4.87
C ASP A 72 -2.77 -0.95 6.08
N LEU A 73 -3.00 -0.14 7.10
CA LEU A 73 -3.79 -0.49 8.28
C LEU A 73 -4.73 0.65 8.63
N GLU A 74 -5.84 0.32 9.29
CA GLU A 74 -6.79 1.32 9.79
C GLU A 74 -6.82 1.26 11.32
N LEU A 75 -6.62 2.41 11.96
CA LEU A 75 -6.66 2.56 13.40
C LEU A 75 -8.03 3.08 13.84
N ALA A 76 -8.50 2.66 15.02
CA ALA A 76 -9.73 3.15 15.64
C ALA A 76 -9.54 4.52 16.30
N GLU A 77 -8.29 4.83 16.70
CA GLU A 77 -7.90 6.08 17.35
C GLU A 77 -6.62 6.61 16.73
N PRO A 78 -6.38 7.93 16.74
CA PRO A 78 -5.14 8.50 16.22
C PRO A 78 -3.95 8.10 17.10
N VAL A 79 -2.81 7.85 16.46
CA VAL A 79 -1.52 7.58 17.13
C VAL A 79 -0.45 8.51 16.57
N ASP A 80 0.68 8.59 17.26
CA ASP A 80 1.89 9.20 16.71
C ASP A 80 2.46 8.32 15.59
N VAL A 81 2.16 8.69 14.34
CA VAL A 81 2.57 7.93 13.14
C VAL A 81 4.08 7.95 12.96
N ASP A 82 4.77 9.01 13.37
CA ASP A 82 6.22 9.13 13.25
C ASP A 82 6.97 8.20 14.22
N ALA A 83 6.33 7.75 15.31
CA ALA A 83 6.88 6.77 16.24
C ALA A 83 6.71 5.31 15.80
N LEU A 84 5.81 5.02 14.84
CA LEU A 84 5.49 3.65 14.41
C LEU A 84 6.69 2.88 13.86
N PRO A 85 7.60 3.45 13.03
CA PRO A 85 8.74 2.72 12.50
C PRO A 85 9.62 2.10 13.60
N ALA A 86 10.03 2.87 14.59
CA ALA A 86 10.86 2.40 15.69
C ALA A 86 10.12 1.37 16.57
N THR A 87 8.85 1.66 16.90
CA THR A 87 8.02 0.79 17.75
C THR A 87 7.82 -0.59 17.12
N LEU A 88 7.51 -0.65 15.83
CA LEU A 88 7.19 -1.90 15.14
C LEU A 88 8.45 -2.71 14.80
N THR A 89 9.53 -2.06 14.36
CA THR A 89 10.77 -2.75 14.02
C THR A 89 11.29 -3.58 15.20
N GLY A 90 11.20 -3.06 16.43
CA GLY A 90 11.61 -3.77 17.64
C GLY A 90 10.82 -5.05 17.96
N THR A 91 9.67 -5.27 17.34
CA THR A 91 8.77 -6.41 17.59
C THR A 91 8.62 -7.36 16.39
N LEU A 92 9.17 -6.98 15.24
CA LEU A 92 9.16 -7.77 14.00
C LEU A 92 10.34 -8.77 13.97
N PRO A 93 10.27 -9.82 13.14
CA PRO A 93 11.40 -10.72 12.91
C PRO A 93 12.63 -9.99 12.36
N ILE A 94 13.83 -10.45 12.73
CA ILE A 94 15.10 -9.94 12.19
C ILE A 94 15.08 -10.02 10.66
N GLY A 95 15.37 -8.89 10.01
CA GLY A 95 15.34 -8.74 8.56
C GLY A 95 14.03 -8.14 8.02
N VAL A 96 13.07 -7.79 8.91
CA VAL A 96 11.92 -6.94 8.60
C VAL A 96 12.03 -5.66 9.42
N GLU A 97 12.17 -4.54 8.75
CA GLU A 97 12.29 -3.22 9.37
C GLU A 97 11.27 -2.26 8.76
N VAL A 98 10.52 -1.57 9.60
CA VAL A 98 9.62 -0.50 9.15
C VAL A 98 10.44 0.76 8.94
N SER A 99 10.58 1.18 7.68
CA SER A 99 11.41 2.32 7.28
C SER A 99 10.64 3.64 7.17
N GLY A 100 9.31 3.59 7.22
CA GLY A 100 8.48 4.79 7.18
C GLY A 100 7.02 4.51 7.46
N ALA A 101 6.32 5.54 7.91
CA ALA A 101 4.89 5.52 8.16
C ALA A 101 4.27 6.88 7.80
N VAL A 102 3.07 6.87 7.23
CA VAL A 102 2.30 8.09 6.94
C VAL A 102 0.82 7.88 7.21
N ALA A 103 0.14 8.91 7.70
CA ALA A 103 -1.31 8.96 7.68
C ALA A 103 -1.78 9.14 6.22
N LEU A 104 -2.82 8.43 5.83
CA LEU A 104 -3.40 8.53 4.50
C LEU A 104 -4.61 9.46 4.48
N VAL A 105 -4.90 10.03 3.32
CA VAL A 105 -6.19 10.67 3.08
C VAL A 105 -7.33 9.63 3.21
N PRO A 106 -8.51 10.04 3.68
CA PRO A 106 -9.65 9.13 3.74
C PRO A 106 -9.96 8.53 2.36
N ARG A 107 -10.20 7.21 2.31
CA ARG A 107 -10.50 6.48 1.08
C ARG A 107 -9.36 6.47 0.05
N ALA A 108 -8.12 6.54 0.50
CA ALA A 108 -6.98 6.27 -0.38
C ALA A 108 -7.18 4.93 -1.14
N PRO A 109 -6.81 4.85 -2.41
CA PRO A 109 -6.92 3.61 -3.19
C PRO A 109 -6.13 2.47 -2.57
N ALA A 110 -6.61 1.23 -2.74
CA ALA A 110 -5.87 0.06 -2.29
C ALA A 110 -4.52 -0.05 -3.03
N LEU A 111 -3.47 -0.43 -2.31
CA LEU A 111 -2.11 -0.54 -2.87
C LEU A 111 -2.04 -1.38 -4.15
N GLN A 112 -2.79 -2.50 -4.21
CA GLN A 112 -2.80 -3.40 -5.36
C GLN A 112 -3.41 -2.76 -6.62
N GLU A 113 -4.25 -1.74 -6.45
CA GLU A 113 -4.89 -0.99 -7.56
C GLU A 113 -4.09 0.25 -7.92
N ALA A 114 -3.46 0.88 -6.92
CA ALA A 114 -2.75 2.14 -7.08
C ALA A 114 -1.36 1.98 -7.71
N ILE A 115 -0.63 0.91 -7.36
CA ILE A 115 0.74 0.69 -7.85
C ILE A 115 0.71 0.34 -9.34
N THR A 116 1.42 1.13 -10.15
CA THR A 116 1.45 1.06 -11.61
C THR A 116 2.70 0.38 -12.16
N SER A 117 3.82 0.46 -11.45
CA SER A 117 5.06 -0.24 -11.81
C SER A 117 5.89 -0.62 -10.60
N VAL A 118 6.81 -1.56 -10.83
CA VAL A 118 7.72 -2.10 -9.81
C VAL A 118 9.11 -2.20 -10.41
N GLU A 119 10.13 -1.84 -9.62
CA GLU A 119 11.54 -2.00 -9.98
C GLU A 119 12.16 -3.16 -9.22
N TYR A 120 13.03 -3.88 -9.94
CA TYR A 120 13.77 -5.01 -9.42
C TYR A 120 15.23 -4.95 -9.82
N ASP A 121 16.10 -5.36 -8.90
CA ASP A 121 17.44 -5.79 -9.18
C ASP A 121 17.45 -7.31 -9.30
N LEU A 122 17.79 -7.81 -10.49
CA LEU A 122 17.82 -9.23 -10.79
C LEU A 122 19.28 -9.66 -10.99
N ARG A 123 19.65 -10.78 -10.37
CA ARG A 123 20.90 -11.48 -10.65
C ARG A 123 20.56 -12.90 -11.11
N PRO A 124 20.30 -13.08 -12.42
CA PRO A 124 20.02 -14.40 -12.98
C PRO A 124 21.25 -15.28 -12.83
N ALA A 125 21.13 -16.40 -12.13
CA ALA A 125 22.18 -17.40 -12.12
C ALA A 125 22.34 -17.98 -13.53
N ALA A 126 23.53 -18.45 -13.84
CA ALA A 126 23.84 -19.12 -15.09
C ALA A 126 23.94 -18.24 -16.35
N LEU A 127 23.91 -16.93 -16.22
CA LEU A 127 24.16 -16.00 -17.32
C LEU A 127 25.37 -15.12 -16.99
N SER A 128 26.32 -15.04 -17.94
CA SER A 128 27.43 -14.09 -17.87
C SER A 128 27.00 -12.69 -18.28
N SER A 129 27.78 -11.66 -17.94
CA SER A 129 27.48 -10.27 -18.33
C SER A 129 27.31 -10.07 -19.84
N PRO A 130 28.15 -10.67 -20.74
CA PRO A 130 27.92 -10.58 -22.17
C PRO A 130 26.59 -11.22 -22.61
N GLU A 131 26.22 -12.37 -22.04
CA GLU A 131 24.96 -13.06 -22.35
C GLU A 131 23.76 -12.23 -21.85
N LEU A 132 23.85 -11.63 -20.66
CA LEU A 132 22.83 -10.71 -20.13
C LEU A 132 22.67 -9.48 -21.04
N HIS A 133 23.78 -8.88 -21.45
CA HIS A 133 23.76 -7.72 -22.36
C HIS A 133 23.05 -8.04 -23.68
N ALA A 134 23.42 -9.13 -24.33
CA ALA A 134 22.79 -9.57 -25.58
C ALA A 134 21.29 -9.90 -25.39
N ALA A 135 20.93 -10.60 -24.29
CA ALA A 135 19.55 -10.93 -24.00
C ALA A 135 18.69 -9.68 -23.72
N ILE A 136 19.25 -8.68 -23.04
CA ILE A 136 18.57 -7.39 -22.77
C ILE A 136 18.35 -6.61 -24.06
N GLU A 137 19.39 -6.47 -24.92
CA GLU A 137 19.26 -5.81 -26.22
C GLU A 137 18.17 -6.49 -27.07
N GLN A 138 18.17 -7.82 -27.10
CA GLN A 138 17.17 -8.59 -27.83
C GLN A 138 15.77 -8.39 -27.24
N ALA A 139 15.62 -8.44 -25.90
CA ALA A 139 14.34 -8.23 -25.23
C ALA A 139 13.78 -6.83 -25.49
N MET A 140 14.63 -5.79 -25.43
CA MET A 140 14.19 -4.41 -25.61
C MET A 140 13.85 -4.07 -27.05
N SER A 141 14.49 -4.73 -28.03
CA SER A 141 14.22 -4.57 -29.46
C SER A 141 13.09 -5.48 -29.99
N ALA A 142 12.71 -6.51 -29.23
CA ALA A 142 11.67 -7.43 -29.64
C ALA A 142 10.28 -6.77 -29.65
N GLU A 143 9.47 -7.11 -30.63
CA GLU A 143 8.05 -6.72 -30.68
C GLU A 143 7.21 -7.58 -29.72
N HIS A 144 7.60 -8.84 -29.52
CA HIS A 144 6.96 -9.81 -28.63
C HIS A 144 7.99 -10.60 -27.84
N ILE A 145 7.68 -10.89 -26.58
CA ILE A 145 8.47 -11.77 -25.70
C ILE A 145 7.53 -12.87 -25.15
N PRO A 146 7.26 -13.92 -25.95
CA PRO A 146 6.37 -14.98 -25.54
C PRO A 146 7.00 -15.86 -24.46
N ILE A 147 6.23 -16.17 -23.40
CA ILE A 147 6.61 -17.15 -22.40
C ILE A 147 5.47 -18.14 -22.14
N GLU A 148 5.84 -19.38 -21.93
CA GLU A 148 4.88 -20.38 -21.43
C GLU A 148 4.70 -20.21 -19.93
N THR A 149 3.44 -20.15 -19.47
CA THR A 149 3.08 -20.10 -18.06
C THR A 149 1.87 -21.00 -17.78
N THR A 150 1.57 -21.25 -16.51
CA THR A 150 0.41 -22.04 -16.13
C THR A 150 -0.63 -21.18 -15.46
N ARG A 151 -1.84 -21.11 -16.04
CA ARG A 151 -3.00 -20.47 -15.43
C ARG A 151 -4.10 -21.49 -15.15
N LYS A 152 -4.54 -21.56 -13.90
CA LYS A 152 -5.61 -22.50 -13.47
C LYS A 152 -5.36 -23.93 -13.96
N GLY A 153 -4.11 -24.39 -13.90
CA GLY A 153 -3.70 -25.74 -14.32
C GLY A 153 -3.59 -25.95 -15.84
N ARG A 154 -3.70 -24.91 -16.66
CA ARG A 154 -3.54 -24.97 -18.11
C ARG A 154 -2.30 -24.21 -18.57
N ALA A 155 -1.54 -24.78 -19.48
CA ALA A 155 -0.45 -24.09 -20.14
C ALA A 155 -1.03 -22.98 -21.06
N VAL A 156 -0.49 -21.79 -20.92
CA VAL A 156 -0.82 -20.62 -21.76
C VAL A 156 0.46 -19.91 -22.18
N VAL A 157 0.46 -19.34 -23.35
CA VAL A 157 1.54 -18.45 -23.82
C VAL A 157 1.11 -17.01 -23.55
N GLU A 158 1.94 -16.27 -22.87
CA GLU A 158 1.72 -14.86 -22.56
C GLU A 158 2.88 -14.02 -23.10
N ASP A 159 2.57 -12.80 -23.54
CA ASP A 159 3.58 -11.85 -24.02
C ASP A 159 4.01 -10.93 -22.88
N LEU A 160 5.29 -10.89 -22.55
CA LEU A 160 5.85 -10.00 -21.54
C LEU A 160 6.12 -8.58 -22.06
N ARG A 161 6.30 -8.41 -23.37
CA ARG A 161 6.75 -7.14 -23.94
C ARG A 161 5.89 -5.92 -23.54
N PRO A 162 4.55 -5.99 -23.52
CA PRO A 162 3.71 -4.85 -23.15
C PRO A 162 3.90 -4.39 -21.68
N GLY A 163 4.29 -5.31 -20.80
CA GLY A 163 4.52 -5.01 -19.38
C GLY A 163 5.96 -4.62 -19.04
N LEU A 164 6.89 -4.74 -19.99
CA LEU A 164 8.30 -4.45 -19.80
C LEU A 164 8.58 -2.98 -20.12
N ARG A 165 8.92 -2.19 -19.11
CA ARG A 165 9.19 -0.75 -19.26
C ARG A 165 10.67 -0.45 -19.49
N ARG A 166 11.55 -1.07 -18.68
CA ARG A 166 12.99 -0.84 -18.73
C ARG A 166 13.75 -2.12 -18.36
N LEU A 167 14.86 -2.36 -19.06
CA LEU A 167 15.91 -3.31 -18.69
C LEU A 167 17.26 -2.67 -18.95
N GLU A 168 18.10 -2.65 -17.94
CA GLU A 168 19.48 -2.15 -18.02
C GLU A 168 20.41 -3.09 -17.27
N LEU A 169 21.64 -3.27 -17.77
CA LEU A 169 22.68 -4.03 -17.07
C LEU A 169 23.64 -3.04 -16.41
N ARG A 170 23.81 -3.13 -15.09
CA ARG A 170 24.80 -2.38 -14.32
C ARG A 170 25.51 -3.31 -13.34
N ASP A 171 26.82 -3.36 -13.43
CA ASP A 171 27.67 -4.15 -12.51
C ASP A 171 27.16 -5.59 -12.29
N ASP A 172 26.81 -6.32 -13.36
CA ASP A 172 26.24 -7.68 -13.35
C ASP A 172 24.85 -7.79 -12.69
N VAL A 173 24.15 -6.66 -12.50
CA VAL A 173 22.77 -6.60 -12.05
C VAL A 173 21.88 -6.15 -13.19
N VAL A 174 20.80 -6.87 -13.43
CA VAL A 174 19.75 -6.43 -14.35
C VAL A 174 18.74 -5.57 -13.58
N GLU A 175 18.81 -4.26 -13.77
CA GLU A 175 17.78 -3.34 -13.32
C GLU A 175 16.57 -3.44 -14.25
N ALA A 176 15.43 -3.83 -13.70
CA ALA A 176 14.21 -4.04 -14.45
C ALA A 176 13.06 -3.22 -13.91
N GLU A 177 12.34 -2.50 -14.76
CA GLU A 177 11.05 -1.91 -14.42
C GLU A 177 9.94 -2.60 -15.19
N VAL A 178 8.93 -3.05 -14.46
CA VAL A 178 7.78 -3.76 -15.02
C VAL A 178 6.46 -3.13 -14.58
N ALA A 179 5.49 -3.06 -15.49
CA ALA A 179 4.14 -2.63 -15.18
C ALA A 179 3.42 -3.68 -14.32
N THR A 180 2.51 -3.22 -13.48
CA THR A 180 1.65 -4.09 -12.66
C THR A 180 0.34 -4.42 -13.34
N GLN A 181 -0.08 -3.63 -14.32
CA GLN A 181 -1.35 -3.77 -15.03
C GLN A 181 -1.15 -3.75 -16.55
N PRO A 182 -2.02 -4.38 -17.31
CA PRO A 182 -3.17 -5.21 -16.90
C PRO A 182 -2.76 -6.54 -16.24
N ARG A 183 -1.47 -6.91 -16.34
CA ARG A 183 -0.86 -8.08 -15.73
C ARG A 183 0.56 -7.74 -15.27
N GLY A 184 0.85 -7.98 -13.99
CA GLY A 184 2.20 -7.85 -13.47
C GLY A 184 3.12 -8.99 -13.97
N ILE A 185 4.33 -8.63 -14.40
CA ILE A 185 5.39 -9.58 -14.74
C ILE A 185 6.05 -10.05 -13.44
N ARG A 186 6.15 -11.36 -13.25
CA ARG A 186 6.88 -11.93 -12.13
C ARG A 186 8.37 -11.96 -12.43
N PRO A 187 9.26 -11.65 -11.47
CA PRO A 187 10.71 -11.71 -11.68
C PRO A 187 11.19 -13.04 -12.28
N ALA A 188 10.65 -14.16 -11.81
CA ALA A 188 10.98 -15.48 -12.34
C ALA A 188 10.59 -15.69 -13.82
N GLU A 189 9.50 -15.03 -14.27
CA GLU A 189 9.10 -15.04 -15.69
C GLU A 189 10.08 -14.24 -16.54
N LEU A 190 10.48 -13.07 -16.04
CA LEU A 190 11.47 -12.22 -16.73
C LEU A 190 12.84 -12.90 -16.83
N ILE A 191 13.33 -13.47 -15.72
CA ILE A 191 14.60 -14.23 -15.72
C ILE A 191 14.54 -15.39 -16.71
N ARG A 192 13.42 -16.12 -16.75
CA ARG A 192 13.23 -17.21 -17.71
C ARG A 192 13.23 -16.72 -19.15
N ALA A 193 12.60 -15.57 -19.43
CA ALA A 193 12.62 -14.96 -20.76
C ALA A 193 14.04 -14.56 -21.16
N LEU A 194 14.82 -13.93 -20.29
CA LEU A 194 16.22 -13.57 -20.54
C LEU A 194 17.08 -14.80 -20.83
N ARG A 195 16.87 -15.91 -20.09
CA ARG A 195 17.57 -17.19 -20.39
C ARG A 195 17.17 -17.78 -21.73
N GLY A 196 15.91 -17.65 -22.13
CA GLY A 196 15.44 -18.11 -23.44
C GLY A 196 16.01 -17.30 -24.60
N LEU A 197 16.33 -16.04 -24.37
CA LEU A 197 16.96 -15.15 -25.36
C LEU A 197 18.47 -15.30 -25.39
N ALA A 198 19.11 -15.74 -24.31
CA ALA A 198 20.54 -16.02 -24.28
C ALA A 198 20.85 -17.32 -25.03
N ALA A 199 21.77 -17.28 -25.99
CA ALA A 199 22.13 -18.42 -26.85
C ALA A 199 22.74 -19.60 -26.06
N THR A 200 23.28 -19.39 -24.87
CA THR A 200 24.08 -20.36 -24.12
C THR A 200 23.94 -20.20 -22.62
N ALA A 201 22.77 -20.50 -22.04
CA ALA A 201 22.61 -20.53 -20.59
C ALA A 201 23.26 -21.82 -20.03
N THR A 202 24.52 -21.77 -19.57
CA THR A 202 25.30 -22.96 -19.18
C THR A 202 25.60 -23.08 -17.69
N GLY A 203 25.24 -22.10 -16.86
CA GLY A 203 25.56 -22.09 -15.44
C GLY A 203 24.46 -22.75 -14.57
N SER A 204 24.83 -23.02 -13.31
CA SER A 204 23.92 -23.42 -12.24
C SER A 204 23.99 -22.41 -11.09
N GLY A 205 22.90 -22.19 -10.39
CA GLY A 205 22.88 -21.29 -9.24
C GLY A 205 21.45 -20.86 -8.87
N GLU A 206 21.34 -20.13 -7.77
CA GLU A 206 20.08 -19.56 -7.30
C GLU A 206 19.94 -18.12 -7.82
N ASP A 207 18.81 -17.82 -8.46
CA ASP A 207 18.46 -16.46 -8.86
C ASP A 207 18.28 -15.58 -7.64
N ARG A 208 18.86 -14.38 -7.66
CA ARG A 208 18.62 -13.40 -6.63
C ARG A 208 17.74 -12.29 -7.17
N VAL A 209 16.75 -11.94 -6.38
CA VAL A 209 15.75 -10.90 -6.72
C VAL A 209 15.61 -9.97 -5.54
N LEU A 210 15.84 -8.70 -5.77
CA LEU A 210 15.55 -7.61 -4.86
C LEU A 210 14.52 -6.69 -5.50
N ARG A 211 13.39 -6.48 -4.83
CA ARG A 211 12.44 -5.41 -5.19
C ARG A 211 12.98 -4.11 -4.60
N THR A 212 13.33 -3.15 -5.44
CA THR A 212 13.92 -1.88 -4.99
C THR A 212 12.85 -0.82 -4.76
N HIS A 213 11.91 -0.66 -5.72
CA HIS A 213 10.88 0.37 -5.66
C HIS A 213 9.53 -0.12 -6.14
N GLN A 214 8.49 0.58 -5.70
CA GLN A 214 7.13 0.48 -6.22
C GLN A 214 6.63 1.90 -6.50
N TRP A 215 5.96 2.10 -7.63
CA TRP A 215 5.58 3.42 -8.11
C TRP A 215 4.09 3.54 -8.35
N ILE A 216 3.55 4.71 -8.02
CA ILE A 216 2.20 5.13 -8.39
C ILE A 216 2.36 6.28 -9.39
N GLU A 217 1.88 6.07 -10.62
CA GLU A 217 1.81 7.13 -11.63
C GLU A 217 0.43 7.77 -11.56
N ARG A 218 0.41 9.09 -11.36
CA ARG A 218 -0.80 9.90 -11.31
C ARG A 218 -0.52 11.25 -11.95
N ASP A 219 -1.40 11.68 -12.86
CA ASP A 219 -1.29 12.97 -13.55
C ASP A 219 0.09 13.19 -14.24
N GLY A 220 0.68 12.11 -14.77
CA GLY A 220 1.97 12.15 -15.44
C GLY A 220 3.20 12.24 -14.51
N ALA A 221 3.00 12.17 -13.19
CA ALA A 221 4.07 12.14 -12.20
C ALA A 221 4.19 10.77 -11.51
N ARG A 222 5.41 10.41 -11.13
CA ARG A 222 5.72 9.19 -10.35
C ARG A 222 5.84 9.56 -8.88
N HIS A 223 5.17 8.80 -8.04
CA HIS A 223 5.19 8.97 -6.58
C HIS A 223 5.52 7.65 -5.90
N GLU A 224 6.32 7.70 -4.85
CA GLU A 224 6.39 6.59 -3.90
C GLU A 224 5.04 6.43 -3.19
N PRO A 225 4.65 5.18 -2.84
CA PRO A 225 3.38 4.95 -2.14
C PRO A 225 3.20 5.72 -0.84
N LEU A 226 4.28 6.04 -0.10
CA LEU A 226 4.18 6.90 1.10
C LEU A 226 3.83 8.36 0.80
N GLU A 227 4.06 8.82 -0.42
CA GLU A 227 3.84 10.22 -0.82
C GLU A 227 2.50 10.40 -1.52
N ALA A 228 2.10 9.41 -2.34
CA ALA A 228 0.98 9.53 -3.28
C ALA A 228 -0.36 9.88 -2.62
N ASP A 229 -0.65 9.33 -1.43
CA ASP A 229 -1.93 9.48 -0.74
C ASP A 229 -1.75 10.00 0.70
N ARG A 230 -0.62 10.65 0.99
CA ARG A 230 -0.30 11.18 2.31
C ARG A 230 -1.29 12.28 2.72
N ALA A 231 -1.84 12.20 3.92
CA ALA A 231 -2.62 13.26 4.50
C ALA A 231 -1.73 14.49 4.84
N PRO A 232 -2.22 15.71 4.66
CA PRO A 232 -1.50 16.91 5.09
C PRO A 232 -1.14 16.82 6.57
N ARG A 233 0.08 17.21 6.93
CA ARG A 233 0.45 17.37 8.34
C ARG A 233 -0.13 18.68 8.88
N ALA A 234 -0.51 18.70 10.15
CA ALA A 234 -0.99 19.92 10.81
C ALA A 234 0.04 21.09 10.73
N SER A 235 1.33 20.77 10.56
CA SER A 235 2.40 21.73 10.33
C SER A 235 2.47 22.28 8.90
N ASP A 236 1.88 21.59 7.93
CA ASP A 236 1.92 22.00 6.51
C ASP A 236 0.93 23.14 6.25
N ASP A 237 -0.18 23.19 6.99
CA ASP A 237 -1.17 24.30 6.95
C ASP A 237 -0.61 25.63 7.45
N ALA A 238 0.41 25.60 8.33
CA ALA A 238 1.07 26.81 8.83
C ALA A 238 1.97 27.49 7.78
N ARG A 239 2.24 26.85 6.64
CA ARG A 239 3.13 27.33 5.58
C ARG A 239 2.41 27.82 4.32
N ALA A 240 1.07 27.79 4.29
CA ALA A 240 0.30 28.40 3.21
C ALA A 240 0.51 29.93 3.25
N PRO A 241 0.89 30.58 2.13
CA PRO A 241 1.03 32.02 2.12
C PRO A 241 -0.33 32.65 2.42
N SER A 242 -0.40 33.45 3.50
CA SER A 242 -1.53 34.29 3.80
C SER A 242 -1.84 35.14 2.57
N LYS A 243 -2.92 34.81 1.85
CA LYS A 243 -3.46 35.67 0.81
C LYS A 243 -3.76 37.01 1.47
N GLY A 244 -2.97 38.02 1.06
CA GLY A 244 -3.05 39.36 1.56
C GLY A 244 -4.49 39.89 1.57
N LEU A 245 -4.89 40.32 2.74
CA LEU A 245 -6.09 41.08 2.98
C LEU A 245 -5.95 42.39 2.16
N ILE A 246 -6.60 42.44 1.02
CA ILE A 246 -6.73 43.67 0.24
C ILE A 246 -7.67 44.58 1.02
N ASP A 247 -7.08 45.61 1.59
CA ASP A 247 -7.70 46.76 2.23
C ASP A 247 -8.63 47.46 1.21
N ALA A 248 -9.93 47.35 1.41
CA ALA A 248 -10.92 48.20 0.73
C ALA A 248 -11.61 49.07 1.79
N ARG A 249 -10.96 50.17 2.11
CA ARG A 249 -11.62 51.35 2.70
C ARG A 249 -12.37 52.11 1.63
N ARG A 250 -13.52 52.64 2.09
CA ARG A 250 -14.41 53.74 1.55
C ARG A 250 -15.68 53.22 0.91
N ASP A 251 -16.84 53.75 1.17
CA ASP A 251 -17.26 55.05 1.71
C ASP A 251 -18.68 54.96 2.29
N ASP A 252 -18.90 55.82 3.26
CA ASP A 252 -20.12 56.49 3.72
C ASP A 252 -21.39 56.38 2.86
N ASP A 253 -22.58 56.19 3.42
CA ASP A 253 -23.48 57.26 3.88
C ASP A 253 -24.95 56.73 4.00
N ARG A 254 -25.56 57.11 5.16
CA ARG A 254 -26.96 57.47 5.40
C ARG A 254 -28.11 56.42 5.26
N GLY A 255 -28.79 56.30 6.38
CA GLY A 255 -30.23 56.57 6.43
C GLY A 255 -31.16 55.54 7.01
N GLY A 256 -31.50 55.72 8.25
CA GLY A 256 -32.87 55.91 8.71
C GLY A 256 -33.81 54.70 8.85
N GLY A 257 -34.26 54.54 10.09
CA GLY A 257 -35.64 54.30 10.41
C GLY A 257 -36.05 52.80 10.55
N ASP A 258 -36.36 52.44 11.68
CA ASP A 258 -37.47 52.59 12.58
C ASP A 258 -38.16 51.24 12.88
N ARG A 259 -38.19 50.93 14.16
CA ARG A 259 -39.26 50.31 14.98
C ARG A 259 -39.80 48.91 14.72
N ALA A 260 -39.66 48.15 15.80
CA ALA A 260 -40.75 47.51 16.61
C ALA A 260 -41.37 46.24 15.97
N ASP A 261 -41.67 45.18 16.63
CA ASP A 261 -42.20 44.88 17.94
C ASP A 261 -42.35 43.35 18.11
N ALA A 262 -41.99 42.88 19.24
CA ALA A 262 -42.61 41.97 20.19
C ALA A 262 -43.48 40.77 19.74
N ARG A 263 -43.28 39.76 20.58
CA ARG A 263 -44.18 38.67 21.13
C ARG A 263 -43.86 37.29 20.63
N ASP A 264 -43.24 36.49 21.50
CA ASP A 264 -43.81 35.72 22.63
C ASP A 264 -44.88 34.71 22.16
N HIS A 265 -44.55 33.42 22.27
CA HIS A 265 -45.48 32.43 22.86
C HIS A 265 -44.76 31.13 23.21
N ARG A 266 -44.90 30.82 24.49
CA ARG A 266 -44.69 29.52 25.16
C ARG A 266 -45.76 28.49 24.73
N ALA A 267 -45.42 27.22 24.89
CA ALA A 267 -46.11 26.17 25.69
C ALA A 267 -45.67 24.81 25.12
N ASP A 268 -44.98 23.97 25.88
CA ASP A 268 -45.48 22.95 26.83
C ASP A 268 -46.33 21.82 26.19
N THR A 269 -45.88 20.59 26.40
CA THR A 269 -46.49 19.41 27.03
C THR A 269 -45.67 18.17 26.60
N GLN A 270 -44.98 17.44 27.48
CA GLN A 270 -45.35 16.39 28.44
C GLN A 270 -46.12 15.17 27.85
N GLY A 271 -45.59 13.97 28.16
CA GLY A 271 -46.25 12.65 28.15
C GLY A 271 -45.30 11.55 27.69
N ASP A 272 -44.64 10.79 28.46
CA ASP A 272 -44.99 9.72 29.42
C ASP A 272 -45.30 8.36 28.76
N GLY A 273 -44.72 7.28 29.31
CA GLY A 273 -45.15 5.89 29.18
C GLY A 273 -44.06 4.92 28.65
N ALA A 274 -43.23 4.35 29.45
CA ALA A 274 -43.22 3.05 30.11
C ALA A 274 -43.73 1.87 29.25
N ASP A 275 -42.90 0.87 28.99
CA ASP A 275 -43.04 -0.49 29.51
C ASP A 275 -41.96 -1.44 29.02
N ALA A 276 -41.30 -2.15 29.91
CA ALA A 276 -40.62 -3.43 29.69
C ALA A 276 -41.59 -4.55 30.09
N PRO A 277 -41.47 -5.79 29.66
CA PRO A 277 -40.78 -6.83 30.45
C PRO A 277 -40.02 -7.88 29.58
N ASP A 278 -38.93 -8.37 30.03
CA ASP A 278 -38.50 -9.53 30.82
C ASP A 278 -38.95 -10.92 30.35
N HIS A 279 -38.06 -11.90 30.60
CA HIS A 279 -38.10 -13.38 30.47
C HIS A 279 -37.66 -13.98 29.11
N GLY A 280 -36.77 -14.94 29.05
CA GLY A 280 -36.24 -15.88 30.01
C GLY A 280 -35.30 -16.85 29.33
N ALA A 281 -34.46 -17.38 30.13
CA ALA A 281 -33.49 -18.41 29.94
C ALA A 281 -34.01 -19.70 29.26
N LEU A 282 -33.16 -20.39 28.51
CA LEU A 282 -32.96 -21.86 28.66
C LEU A 282 -31.65 -22.36 28.01
N GLN A 283 -30.94 -22.95 28.80
CA GLN A 283 -29.85 -23.89 28.86
C GLN A 283 -29.83 -25.09 27.88
N ARG A 284 -28.58 -25.50 27.59
CA ARG A 284 -28.08 -26.91 27.41
C ARG A 284 -28.40 -27.57 26.05
N ARG A 285 -27.51 -28.33 25.38
CA ARG A 285 -26.45 -29.32 25.69
C ARG A 285 -25.78 -29.73 24.39
N ILE A 286 -24.47 -29.90 24.41
CA ILE A 286 -23.66 -31.12 24.14
C ILE A 286 -24.06 -31.99 22.90
N ALA A 287 -23.20 -32.00 21.91
CA ALA A 287 -22.42 -33.14 21.40
C ALA A 287 -21.25 -32.63 20.60
#